data_8f1e17809d988454d67af5bacce745ac
#
_entry.id   8f1e17809d988454d67af5bacce745ac
#
_cell.length_a   1.000
_cell.length_b   1.000
_cell.length_c   1.000
_cell.angle_alpha   90.00
_cell.angle_beta   90.00
_cell.angle_gamma   90.00
#
_symmetry.space_group_name_H-M   'P 1'
#
loop_
_entity.id
_entity.type
_entity.pdbx_description
1 polymer ?
#
loop_
_entity_poly.entity_id
_entity_poly.type
_entity_poly.pdbx_seq_one_letter_code
_entity_poly.pdbx_strand_id
1 'polypeptide(L)'
;MTDYELYYWSVPFRGQFVRAVLAYADKTWTEGGDAAILKLMEGPVRKMPVPFMGPPLLIDKKADFAIAETPAIIHYLGETLDLMPATAALRAMTMKVVNDASDVIDDITLDGGREMWTKKRWQDFTPRLEKWMSLWEETGRRHGLKADWGYLLGGGEPGIADVVSATLWSTMTDRFEKIDAMLEETAPMTAALTRRVAELPSLAKLAAKAKQDYGDAYCGGQIEASLRKVLGD
;
A
#
# COMPACT_ATOMS: atom_id res chain seq x y z
N MET A 1 -19.88 -2.95 -17.34
CA MET A 1 -19.82 -2.01 -16.20
C MET A 1 -18.67 -2.46 -15.30
N THR A 2 -17.90 -1.54 -14.70
CA THR A 2 -16.87 -1.87 -13.73
C THR A 2 -17.49 -2.24 -12.38
N ASP A 3 -16.80 -3.09 -11.60
CA ASP A 3 -17.29 -3.58 -10.31
C ASP A 3 -17.24 -2.48 -9.24
N TYR A 4 -16.18 -1.65 -9.29
CA TYR A 4 -15.90 -0.63 -8.27
C TYR A 4 -15.63 0.76 -8.86
N GLU A 5 -15.72 1.79 -8.02
CA GLU A 5 -15.16 3.12 -8.25
C GLU A 5 -14.17 3.45 -7.12
N LEU A 6 -12.94 3.81 -7.50
CA LEU A 6 -11.92 4.25 -6.57
C LEU A 6 -11.69 5.76 -6.73
N TYR A 7 -11.77 6.48 -5.64
CA TYR A 7 -11.46 7.90 -5.58
C TYR A 7 -10.15 8.06 -4.81
N TYR A 8 -9.12 8.43 -5.55
CA TYR A 8 -7.79 8.72 -5.02
C TYR A 8 -7.07 9.75 -5.88
N TRP A 9 -5.97 10.29 -5.36
CA TRP A 9 -5.09 11.20 -6.08
C TRP A 9 -4.40 10.50 -7.25
N SER A 10 -3.94 11.33 -8.24
CA SER A 10 -3.19 10.84 -9.41
C SER A 10 -1.75 10.49 -9.06
N VAL A 11 -1.57 9.62 -8.07
CA VAL A 11 -0.32 9.02 -7.60
C VAL A 11 -0.58 7.59 -7.13
N PRO A 12 0.45 6.72 -7.04
CA PRO A 12 0.28 5.37 -6.49
C PRO A 12 -0.14 5.38 -5.03
N PHE A 13 0.77 5.68 -4.17
CA PHE A 13 0.71 5.83 -2.72
C PHE A 13 -0.39 4.98 -2.04
N ARG A 14 -1.24 5.55 -1.15
CA ARG A 14 -2.31 4.79 -0.44
C ARG A 14 -3.32 4.15 -1.39
N GLY A 15 -3.63 4.79 -2.51
CA GLY A 15 -4.52 4.22 -3.52
C GLY A 15 -3.99 2.93 -4.15
N GLN A 16 -2.66 2.76 -4.19
CA GLN A 16 -2.05 1.58 -4.79
C GLN A 16 -2.39 0.29 -4.03
N PHE A 17 -2.59 0.36 -2.72
CA PHE A 17 -3.01 -0.82 -1.94
C PHE A 17 -4.38 -1.32 -2.37
N VAL A 18 -5.33 -0.40 -2.58
CA VAL A 18 -6.67 -0.74 -3.06
C VAL A 18 -6.61 -1.31 -4.48
N ARG A 19 -5.86 -0.62 -5.37
CA ARG A 19 -5.65 -1.08 -6.76
C ARG A 19 -5.01 -2.48 -6.80
N ALA A 20 -4.04 -2.74 -5.94
CA ALA A 20 -3.34 -4.03 -5.88
C ALA A 20 -4.27 -5.17 -5.46
N VAL A 21 -5.09 -4.96 -4.43
CA VAL A 21 -6.06 -5.98 -3.99
C VAL A 21 -7.13 -6.22 -5.07
N LEU A 22 -7.66 -5.15 -5.70
CA LEU A 22 -8.61 -5.30 -6.80
C LEU A 22 -7.99 -6.03 -8.01
N ALA A 23 -6.75 -5.66 -8.40
CA ALA A 23 -6.03 -6.32 -9.49
C ALA A 23 -5.73 -7.79 -9.17
N TYR A 24 -5.31 -8.09 -7.93
CA TYR A 24 -5.05 -9.45 -7.49
C TYR A 24 -6.30 -10.34 -7.54
N ALA A 25 -7.46 -9.76 -7.20
CA ALA A 25 -8.76 -10.43 -7.26
C ALA A 25 -9.42 -10.42 -8.66
N ASP A 26 -8.72 -9.96 -9.70
CA ASP A 26 -9.24 -9.81 -11.07
C ASP A 26 -10.54 -8.98 -11.13
N LYS A 27 -10.61 -7.91 -10.31
CA LYS A 27 -11.74 -6.97 -10.30
C LYS A 27 -11.46 -5.74 -11.15
N THR A 28 -12.55 -5.19 -11.69
CA THR A 28 -12.52 -3.99 -12.52
C THR A 28 -12.94 -2.75 -11.73
N TRP A 29 -12.28 -1.64 -11.98
CA TRP A 29 -12.64 -0.37 -11.35
C TRP A 29 -12.46 0.83 -12.30
N THR A 30 -13.08 1.94 -11.94
CA THR A 30 -12.84 3.26 -12.53
C THR A 30 -12.19 4.16 -11.51
N GLU A 31 -11.30 5.06 -11.97
CA GLU A 31 -10.69 6.09 -11.12
C GLU A 31 -11.56 7.36 -11.15
N GLY A 32 -11.89 7.90 -9.98
CA GLY A 32 -12.63 9.16 -9.87
C GLY A 32 -11.79 10.38 -10.24
N GLY A 33 -10.48 10.32 -9.97
CA GLY A 33 -9.51 11.39 -10.23
C GLY A 33 -9.60 12.58 -9.27
N ASP A 34 -8.59 13.46 -9.36
CA ASP A 34 -8.33 14.56 -8.40
C ASP A 34 -9.51 15.53 -8.27
N ALA A 35 -10.11 15.94 -9.38
CA ALA A 35 -11.22 16.89 -9.36
C ALA A 35 -12.47 16.34 -8.67
N ALA A 36 -12.76 15.05 -8.83
CA ALA A 36 -13.91 14.42 -8.19
C ALA A 36 -13.69 14.25 -6.69
N ILE A 37 -12.49 13.83 -6.27
CA ILE A 37 -12.18 13.68 -4.83
C ILE A 37 -12.19 15.05 -4.13
N LEU A 38 -11.62 16.09 -4.72
CA LEU A 38 -11.68 17.45 -4.18
C LEU A 38 -13.12 17.91 -4.00
N LYS A 39 -13.97 17.72 -5.02
CA LYS A 39 -15.38 18.09 -4.95
C LYS A 39 -16.12 17.36 -3.82
N LEU A 40 -15.79 16.09 -3.58
CA LEU A 40 -16.37 15.33 -2.45
C LEU A 40 -15.91 15.90 -1.11
N MET A 41 -14.60 16.16 -0.95
CA MET A 41 -14.02 16.66 0.30
C MET A 41 -14.46 18.08 0.66
N GLU A 42 -14.63 18.95 -0.32
CA GLU A 42 -15.11 20.33 -0.14
C GLU A 42 -16.64 20.40 0.04
N GLY A 43 -17.33 19.34 -0.28
CA GLY A 43 -18.80 19.24 -0.20
C GLY A 43 -19.31 19.07 1.25
N PRO A 44 -20.61 19.28 1.45
CA PRO A 44 -21.24 19.03 2.76
C PRO A 44 -21.13 17.55 3.15
N VAL A 45 -20.67 17.26 4.37
CA VAL A 45 -20.49 15.88 4.89
C VAL A 45 -21.73 15.00 4.68
N ARG A 46 -22.94 15.56 4.85
CA ARG A 46 -24.22 14.83 4.64
C ARG A 46 -24.45 14.38 3.20
N LYS A 47 -23.66 14.87 2.22
CA LYS A 47 -23.76 14.51 0.81
C LYS A 47 -22.66 13.57 0.35
N MET A 48 -21.71 13.25 1.24
CA MET A 48 -20.67 12.27 0.95
C MET A 48 -21.25 10.86 0.84
N PRO A 49 -20.76 9.99 -0.04
CA PRO A 49 -21.15 8.58 -0.10
C PRO A 49 -20.99 7.85 1.23
N VAL A 50 -19.94 8.18 1.95
CA VAL A 50 -19.66 7.86 3.36
C VAL A 50 -18.93 9.05 3.95
N PRO A 51 -19.14 9.44 5.22
CA PRO A 51 -18.35 10.49 5.85
C PRO A 51 -16.87 10.11 5.89
N PHE A 52 -15.98 10.95 5.35
CA PHE A 52 -14.53 10.71 5.34
C PHE A 52 -13.76 12.04 5.36
N MET A 53 -12.53 12.00 5.86
CA MET A 53 -11.66 13.18 5.92
C MET A 53 -10.71 13.26 4.71
N GLY A 54 -10.25 12.12 4.22
CA GLY A 54 -9.32 12.03 3.09
C GLY A 54 -9.39 10.70 2.37
N PRO A 55 -8.96 10.64 1.10
CA PRO A 55 -8.97 9.42 0.30
C PRO A 55 -7.89 8.41 0.78
N PRO A 56 -8.06 7.12 0.44
CA PRO A 56 -8.96 6.57 -0.58
C PRO A 56 -10.41 6.43 -0.12
N LEU A 57 -11.33 6.55 -1.10
CA LEU A 57 -12.74 6.19 -0.99
C LEU A 57 -13.03 5.14 -2.05
N LEU A 58 -13.67 4.03 -1.67
CA LEU A 58 -14.12 2.96 -2.56
C LEU A 58 -15.63 2.87 -2.56
N ILE A 59 -16.23 2.72 -3.74
CA ILE A 59 -17.65 2.40 -3.92
C ILE A 59 -17.75 1.04 -4.57
N ASP A 60 -18.39 0.09 -3.88
CA ASP A 60 -18.81 -1.19 -4.45
C ASP A 60 -20.19 -1.00 -5.11
N LYS A 61 -20.20 -1.05 -6.45
CA LYS A 61 -21.41 -0.79 -7.24
C LYS A 61 -22.45 -1.88 -7.10
N LYS A 62 -22.01 -3.11 -6.87
CA LYS A 62 -22.91 -4.26 -6.73
C LYS A 62 -23.61 -4.28 -5.38
N ALA A 63 -22.87 -3.91 -4.34
CA ALA A 63 -23.39 -3.86 -2.97
C ALA A 63 -24.10 -2.53 -2.65
N ASP A 64 -23.97 -1.50 -3.52
CA ASP A 64 -24.38 -0.11 -3.23
C ASP A 64 -23.78 0.37 -1.90
N PHE A 65 -22.47 0.12 -1.73
CA PHE A 65 -21.77 0.37 -0.48
C PHE A 65 -20.53 1.24 -0.71
N ALA A 66 -20.33 2.24 0.14
CA ALA A 66 -19.17 3.11 0.12
C ALA A 66 -18.37 2.98 1.42
N ILE A 67 -17.05 2.98 1.30
CA ILE A 67 -16.14 2.89 2.44
C ILE A 67 -14.87 3.71 2.17
N ALA A 68 -14.34 4.33 3.21
CA ALA A 68 -13.08 5.06 3.18
C ALA A 68 -12.10 4.46 4.20
N GLU A 69 -10.88 4.97 4.25
CA GLU A 69 -9.74 4.49 5.02
C GLU A 69 -9.11 3.21 4.47
N THR A 70 -7.83 3.30 4.13
CA THR A 70 -7.10 2.18 3.48
C THR A 70 -7.25 0.86 4.23
N PRO A 71 -7.06 0.76 5.56
CA PRO A 71 -7.23 -0.51 6.27
C PRO A 71 -8.66 -1.05 6.23
N ALA A 72 -9.65 -0.16 6.34
CA ALA A 72 -11.05 -0.56 6.29
C ALA A 72 -11.46 -1.06 4.89
N ILE A 73 -11.00 -0.40 3.83
CA ILE A 73 -11.19 -0.83 2.44
C ILE A 73 -10.56 -2.20 2.21
N ILE A 74 -9.32 -2.39 2.63
CA ILE A 74 -8.60 -3.67 2.45
C ILE A 74 -9.30 -4.79 3.22
N HIS A 75 -9.77 -4.52 4.44
CA HIS A 75 -10.55 -5.49 5.20
C HIS A 75 -11.85 -5.87 4.48
N TYR A 76 -12.62 -4.88 4.03
CA TYR A 76 -13.86 -5.10 3.27
C TYR A 76 -13.63 -5.94 2.01
N LEU A 77 -12.63 -5.58 1.22
CA LEU A 77 -12.26 -6.34 0.02
C LEU A 77 -11.78 -7.76 0.38
N GLY A 78 -10.99 -7.90 1.44
CA GLY A 78 -10.53 -9.20 1.91
C GLY A 78 -11.66 -10.14 2.27
N GLU A 79 -12.70 -9.64 2.96
CA GLU A 79 -13.89 -10.42 3.34
C GLU A 79 -14.78 -10.72 2.14
N THR A 80 -15.09 -9.72 1.32
CA THR A 80 -16.07 -9.86 0.23
C THR A 80 -15.52 -10.60 -0.99
N LEU A 81 -14.20 -10.68 -1.14
CA LEU A 81 -13.53 -11.37 -2.24
C LEU A 81 -12.92 -12.72 -1.83
N ASP A 82 -13.20 -13.17 -0.59
CA ASP A 82 -12.69 -14.44 -0.03
C ASP A 82 -11.16 -14.53 -0.01
N LEU A 83 -10.49 -13.41 0.28
CA LEU A 83 -9.04 -13.30 0.35
C LEU A 83 -8.48 -13.30 1.77
N MET A 84 -9.37 -13.33 2.78
CA MET A 84 -8.96 -13.41 4.18
C MET A 84 -8.67 -14.87 4.58
N PRO A 85 -7.65 -15.09 5.43
CA PRO A 85 -7.36 -16.43 5.89
C PRO A 85 -8.48 -16.99 6.79
N ALA A 86 -8.58 -18.32 6.86
CA ALA A 86 -9.68 -19.01 7.53
C ALA A 86 -9.75 -18.78 9.05
N THR A 87 -8.60 -18.68 9.74
CA THR A 87 -8.59 -18.58 11.20
C THR A 87 -8.64 -17.15 11.70
N ALA A 88 -9.33 -16.90 12.82
CA ALA A 88 -9.40 -15.59 13.44
C ALA A 88 -8.02 -15.00 13.77
N ALA A 89 -7.07 -15.85 14.21
CA ALA A 89 -5.71 -15.42 14.51
C ALA A 89 -4.98 -14.89 13.27
N LEU A 90 -5.05 -15.60 12.13
CA LEU A 90 -4.43 -15.17 10.88
C LEU A 90 -5.14 -13.94 10.29
N ARG A 91 -6.47 -13.83 10.43
CA ARG A 91 -7.23 -12.62 10.05
C ARG A 91 -6.75 -11.41 10.84
N ALA A 92 -6.58 -11.56 12.16
CA ALA A 92 -6.04 -10.48 13.01
C ALA A 92 -4.60 -10.13 12.63
N MET A 93 -3.74 -11.11 12.34
CA MET A 93 -2.38 -10.88 11.85
C MET A 93 -2.36 -10.20 10.48
N THR A 94 -3.26 -10.58 9.57
CA THR A 94 -3.42 -9.89 8.28
C THR A 94 -3.74 -8.42 8.50
N MET A 95 -4.72 -8.11 9.35
CA MET A 95 -5.08 -6.73 9.65
C MET A 95 -3.98 -5.97 10.41
N LYS A 96 -3.18 -6.64 11.23
CA LYS A 96 -1.98 -6.06 11.85
C LYS A 96 -0.98 -5.63 10.75
N VAL A 97 -0.71 -6.46 9.74
CA VAL A 97 0.19 -6.12 8.62
C VAL A 97 -0.36 -4.94 7.81
N VAL A 98 -1.67 -4.90 7.56
CA VAL A 98 -2.32 -3.79 6.86
C VAL A 98 -2.19 -2.47 7.62
N ASN A 99 -2.36 -2.48 8.95
CA ASN A 99 -2.20 -1.29 9.78
C ASN A 99 -0.73 -0.87 9.87
N ASP A 100 0.20 -1.80 10.06
CA ASP A 100 1.64 -1.51 10.05
C ASP A 100 2.05 -0.85 8.70
N ALA A 101 1.52 -1.32 7.58
CA ALA A 101 1.79 -0.70 6.28
C ALA A 101 1.28 0.76 6.21
N SER A 102 0.13 1.05 6.81
CA SER A 102 -0.36 2.42 6.94
C SER A 102 0.53 3.27 7.83
N ASP A 103 1.03 2.71 8.94
CA ASP A 103 1.95 3.40 9.85
C ASP A 103 3.29 3.73 9.17
N VAL A 104 3.85 2.79 8.39
CA VAL A 104 5.06 3.05 7.58
C VAL A 104 4.83 4.20 6.61
N ILE A 105 3.67 4.26 5.96
CA ILE A 105 3.31 5.34 5.04
C ILE A 105 3.18 6.68 5.78
N ASP A 106 2.60 6.71 6.96
CA ASP A 106 2.52 7.92 7.77
C ASP A 106 3.90 8.40 8.21
N ASP A 107 4.75 7.48 8.67
CA ASP A 107 6.12 7.76 9.06
C ASP A 107 6.94 8.35 7.88
N ILE A 108 6.92 7.72 6.71
CA ILE A 108 7.72 8.16 5.53
C ILE A 108 7.23 9.48 4.95
N THR A 109 6.00 9.85 5.19
CA THR A 109 5.44 11.14 4.78
C THR A 109 5.37 12.18 5.88
N LEU A 110 6.00 11.95 7.03
CA LEU A 110 6.01 12.87 8.16
C LEU A 110 4.57 13.33 8.49
N ASP A 111 3.72 12.36 8.84
CA ASP A 111 2.33 12.58 9.21
C ASP A 111 1.54 13.33 8.10
N GLY A 112 1.57 12.73 6.89
CA GLY A 112 0.84 13.25 5.73
C GLY A 112 1.41 14.54 5.14
N GLY A 113 2.72 14.76 5.26
CA GLY A 113 3.39 15.91 4.66
C GLY A 113 3.23 17.21 5.45
N ARG A 114 2.96 17.13 6.75
CA ARG A 114 2.93 18.31 7.63
C ARG A 114 4.28 18.94 7.83
N GLU A 115 5.34 18.15 7.65
CA GLU A 115 6.73 18.59 7.72
C GLU A 115 7.50 18.07 6.52
N MET A 116 8.71 18.61 6.29
CA MET A 116 9.55 18.22 5.17
C MET A 116 10.80 17.52 5.65
N TRP A 117 11.32 16.60 4.80
CA TRP A 117 12.57 15.91 5.08
C TRP A 117 13.75 16.87 5.04
N THR A 118 14.62 16.74 6.04
CA THR A 118 15.97 17.30 6.09
C THR A 118 16.98 16.18 6.26
N LYS A 119 18.25 16.40 5.93
CA LYS A 119 19.29 15.39 6.13
C LYS A 119 19.31 14.83 7.56
N LYS A 120 19.18 15.74 8.56
CA LYS A 120 19.17 15.32 9.96
C LYS A 120 17.95 14.43 10.27
N ARG A 121 16.74 14.84 9.87
CA ARG A 121 15.53 14.04 10.10
C ARG A 121 15.60 12.67 9.44
N TRP A 122 16.12 12.62 8.22
CA TRP A 122 16.34 11.35 7.53
C TRP A 122 17.31 10.45 8.29
N GLN A 123 18.44 10.99 8.75
CA GLN A 123 19.39 10.24 9.58
C GLN A 123 18.76 9.70 10.88
N ASP A 124 17.97 10.54 11.56
CA ASP A 124 17.27 10.17 12.79
C ASP A 124 16.16 9.12 12.53
N PHE A 125 15.54 9.12 11.33
CA PHE A 125 14.47 8.21 10.93
C PHE A 125 14.98 6.87 10.38
N THR A 126 16.14 6.83 9.75
CA THR A 126 16.70 5.62 9.13
C THR A 126 16.63 4.39 10.04
N PRO A 127 17.04 4.44 11.32
CA PRO A 127 16.93 3.28 12.22
C PRO A 127 15.49 2.82 12.47
N ARG A 128 14.51 3.73 12.39
CA ARG A 128 13.10 3.40 12.51
C ARG A 128 12.59 2.67 11.28
N LEU A 129 12.99 3.09 10.08
CA LEU A 129 12.64 2.42 8.84
C LEU A 129 13.25 1.00 8.79
N GLU A 130 14.53 0.85 9.16
CA GLU A 130 15.19 -0.46 9.30
C GLU A 130 14.46 -1.35 10.33
N LYS A 131 13.97 -0.74 11.42
CA LYS A 131 13.16 -1.47 12.40
C LYS A 131 11.85 -1.98 11.80
N TRP A 132 11.15 -1.18 10.99
CA TRP A 132 9.98 -1.63 10.26
C TRP A 132 10.31 -2.81 9.33
N MET A 133 11.36 -2.72 8.53
CA MET A 133 11.83 -3.80 7.67
C MET A 133 12.11 -5.09 8.48
N SER A 134 12.82 -4.96 9.61
CA SER A 134 13.10 -6.07 10.52
C SER A 134 11.85 -6.72 11.12
N LEU A 135 10.78 -5.94 11.38
CA LEU A 135 9.50 -6.47 11.86
C LEU A 135 8.81 -7.34 10.80
N TRP A 136 8.87 -6.94 9.52
CA TRP A 136 8.39 -7.78 8.42
C TRP A 136 9.20 -9.06 8.29
N GLU A 137 10.52 -8.95 8.29
CA GLU A 137 11.44 -10.09 8.20
C GLU A 137 11.18 -11.11 9.30
N GLU A 138 11.09 -10.66 10.55
CA GLU A 138 10.82 -11.53 11.70
C GLU A 138 9.40 -12.12 11.65
N THR A 139 8.41 -11.36 11.18
CA THR A 139 7.05 -11.88 10.98
C THR A 139 7.06 -13.03 9.98
N GLY A 140 7.68 -12.84 8.82
CA GLY A 140 7.82 -13.88 7.81
C GLY A 140 8.58 -15.10 8.34
N ARG A 141 9.71 -14.89 9.01
CA ARG A 141 10.52 -15.97 9.60
C ARG A 141 9.72 -16.84 10.58
N ARG A 142 8.89 -16.21 11.42
CA ARG A 142 8.02 -16.95 12.38
C ARG A 142 6.95 -17.79 11.71
N HIS A 143 6.55 -17.43 10.50
CA HIS A 143 5.55 -18.14 9.71
C HIS A 143 6.15 -19.03 8.62
N GLY A 144 7.48 -19.21 8.62
CA GLY A 144 8.16 -20.13 7.72
C GLY A 144 8.54 -19.56 6.36
N LEU A 145 8.47 -18.22 6.19
CA LEU A 145 8.98 -17.54 4.99
C LEU A 145 10.47 -17.81 4.82
N LYS A 146 10.87 -18.06 3.57
CA LYS A 146 12.26 -18.13 3.10
C LYS A 146 12.44 -17.25 1.88
N ALA A 147 13.68 -16.98 1.50
CA ALA A 147 13.98 -16.15 0.34
C ALA A 147 13.33 -16.67 -0.95
N ASP A 148 13.33 -17.98 -1.15
CA ASP A 148 12.83 -18.65 -2.37
C ASP A 148 11.45 -19.27 -2.24
N TRP A 149 10.85 -19.27 -1.04
CA TRP A 149 9.60 -19.98 -0.79
C TRP A 149 8.76 -19.39 0.35
N GLY A 150 7.44 -19.59 0.23
CA GLY A 150 6.47 -19.25 1.27
C GLY A 150 5.97 -17.81 1.20
N TYR A 151 5.05 -17.50 2.10
CA TYR A 151 4.36 -16.21 2.20
C TYR A 151 4.45 -15.67 3.63
N LEU A 152 4.19 -14.38 3.81
CA LEU A 152 4.45 -13.64 5.04
C LEU A 152 3.82 -14.28 6.29
N LEU A 153 2.59 -14.76 6.17
CA LEU A 153 1.84 -15.41 7.26
C LEU A 153 1.69 -16.93 7.05
N GLY A 154 2.58 -17.51 6.23
CA GLY A 154 2.48 -18.91 5.83
C GLY A 154 1.47 -19.16 4.72
N GLY A 155 1.15 -20.43 4.48
CA GLY A 155 0.22 -20.82 3.41
C GLY A 155 0.90 -21.15 2.08
N GLY A 156 0.12 -21.71 1.15
CA GLY A 156 0.58 -22.12 -0.19
C GLY A 156 0.37 -21.07 -1.28
N GLU A 157 -0.45 -20.06 -1.02
CA GLU A 157 -0.81 -19.00 -1.96
C GLU A 157 -0.69 -17.64 -1.27
N PRO A 158 -0.41 -16.55 -2.02
CA PRO A 158 -0.34 -15.22 -1.46
C PRO A 158 -1.71 -14.73 -0.99
N GLY A 159 -1.76 -14.14 0.20
CA GLY A 159 -2.96 -13.51 0.76
C GLY A 159 -2.86 -11.99 0.79
N ILE A 160 -3.85 -11.36 1.44
CA ILE A 160 -3.90 -9.90 1.63
C ILE A 160 -2.60 -9.37 2.25
N ALA A 161 -2.04 -10.06 3.26
CA ALA A 161 -0.81 -9.64 3.92
C ALA A 161 0.36 -9.55 2.92
N ASP A 162 0.44 -10.48 1.97
CA ASP A 162 1.50 -10.52 0.96
C ASP A 162 1.31 -9.43 -0.09
N VAL A 163 0.08 -9.26 -0.59
CA VAL A 163 -0.25 -8.22 -1.57
C VAL A 163 0.01 -6.83 -1.00
N VAL A 164 -0.40 -6.58 0.24
CA VAL A 164 -0.17 -5.30 0.92
C VAL A 164 1.32 -5.08 1.18
N SER A 165 2.04 -6.09 1.65
CA SER A 165 3.49 -5.99 1.90
C SER A 165 4.27 -5.74 0.61
N ALA A 166 3.97 -6.48 -0.44
CA ALA A 166 4.59 -6.27 -1.74
C ALA A 166 4.29 -4.88 -2.31
N THR A 167 3.05 -4.41 -2.17
CA THR A 167 2.67 -3.05 -2.60
C THR A 167 3.41 -1.98 -1.81
N LEU A 168 3.51 -2.11 -0.48
CA LEU A 168 4.24 -1.18 0.37
C LEU A 168 5.69 -1.04 -0.10
N TRP A 169 6.39 -2.17 -0.12
CA TRP A 169 7.84 -2.15 -0.36
C TRP A 169 8.17 -1.86 -1.82
N SER A 170 7.49 -2.49 -2.81
CA SER A 170 7.77 -2.24 -4.24
C SER A 170 7.50 -0.80 -4.65
N THR A 171 6.44 -0.16 -4.15
CA THR A 171 6.20 1.26 -4.46
C THR A 171 7.31 2.18 -3.98
N MET A 172 8.03 1.82 -2.92
CA MET A 172 9.20 2.57 -2.44
C MET A 172 10.48 2.14 -3.16
N THR A 173 10.75 0.84 -3.25
CA THR A 173 12.01 0.31 -3.80
C THR A 173 12.16 0.59 -5.29
N ASP A 174 11.06 0.54 -6.05
CA ASP A 174 11.05 0.89 -7.49
C ASP A 174 11.37 2.37 -7.78
N ARG A 175 11.34 3.23 -6.76
CA ARG A 175 11.48 4.68 -6.90
C ARG A 175 12.66 5.27 -6.13
N PHE A 176 13.17 4.55 -5.15
CA PHE A 176 14.22 5.03 -4.26
C PHE A 176 15.28 3.95 -4.06
N GLU A 177 16.36 4.03 -4.84
CA GLU A 177 17.46 3.05 -4.83
C GLU A 177 18.02 2.81 -3.42
N LYS A 178 18.12 3.87 -2.59
CA LYS A 178 18.59 3.72 -1.21
C LYS A 178 17.64 2.91 -0.32
N ILE A 179 16.32 3.03 -0.54
CA ILE A 179 15.35 2.24 0.23
C ILE A 179 15.38 0.79 -0.23
N ASP A 180 15.61 0.54 -1.52
CA ASP A 180 15.81 -0.82 -2.05
C ASP A 180 17.03 -1.48 -1.41
N ALA A 181 18.19 -0.82 -1.44
CA ALA A 181 19.41 -1.31 -0.79
C ALA A 181 19.20 -1.58 0.71
N MET A 182 18.51 -0.69 1.41
CA MET A 182 18.19 -0.88 2.84
C MET A 182 17.31 -2.11 3.06
N LEU A 183 16.30 -2.34 2.22
CA LEU A 183 15.41 -3.50 2.35
C LEU A 183 16.17 -4.80 2.10
N GLU A 184 17.03 -4.83 1.06
CA GLU A 184 17.88 -5.99 0.76
C GLU A 184 18.82 -6.34 1.90
N GLU A 185 19.45 -5.34 2.53
CA GLU A 185 20.39 -5.54 3.63
C GLU A 185 19.66 -5.96 4.91
N THR A 186 18.54 -5.32 5.24
CA THR A 186 17.87 -5.47 6.54
C THR A 186 16.88 -6.63 6.56
N ALA A 187 16.20 -6.90 5.43
CA ALA A 187 15.07 -7.83 5.35
C ALA A 187 15.07 -8.61 4.03
N PRO A 188 16.10 -9.45 3.76
CA PRO A 188 16.28 -10.11 2.46
C PRO A 188 15.16 -11.08 2.08
N MET A 189 14.53 -11.76 3.04
CA MET A 189 13.38 -12.62 2.75
C MET A 189 12.15 -11.78 2.37
N THR A 190 11.96 -10.64 3.01
CA THR A 190 10.90 -9.68 2.69
C THR A 190 11.12 -9.05 1.32
N ALA A 191 12.36 -8.68 0.98
CA ALA A 191 12.72 -8.19 -0.35
C ALA A 191 12.41 -9.24 -1.43
N ALA A 192 12.80 -10.50 -1.21
CA ALA A 192 12.53 -11.60 -2.12
C ALA A 192 11.02 -11.88 -2.25
N LEU A 193 10.26 -11.86 -1.14
CA LEU A 193 8.81 -11.98 -1.15
C LEU A 193 8.17 -10.84 -1.96
N THR A 194 8.61 -9.61 -1.74
CA THR A 194 8.12 -8.42 -2.44
C THR A 194 8.23 -8.60 -3.95
N ARG A 195 9.40 -9.02 -4.45
CA ARG A 195 9.62 -9.28 -5.88
C ARG A 195 8.71 -10.39 -6.40
N ARG A 196 8.67 -11.55 -5.74
CA ARG A 196 7.84 -12.68 -6.18
C ARG A 196 6.36 -12.30 -6.28
N VAL A 197 5.84 -11.55 -5.33
CA VAL A 197 4.43 -11.14 -5.35
C VAL A 197 4.20 -10.03 -6.38
N ALA A 198 5.10 -9.06 -6.52
CA ALA A 198 5.01 -8.01 -7.54
C ALA A 198 5.07 -8.56 -8.97
N GLU A 199 5.72 -9.71 -9.19
CA GLU A 199 5.81 -10.41 -10.48
C GLU A 199 4.55 -11.22 -10.85
N LEU A 200 3.57 -11.35 -9.95
CA LEU A 200 2.27 -11.95 -10.30
C LEU A 200 1.66 -11.18 -11.48
N PRO A 201 1.13 -11.88 -12.50
CA PRO A 201 0.74 -11.24 -13.77
C PRO A 201 -0.19 -10.03 -13.62
N SER A 202 -1.15 -10.09 -12.69
CA SER A 202 -2.08 -8.98 -12.41
C SER A 202 -1.38 -7.79 -11.76
N LEU A 203 -0.46 -8.04 -10.83
CA LEU A 203 0.28 -6.99 -10.12
C LEU A 203 1.38 -6.38 -11.00
N ALA A 204 2.09 -7.17 -11.78
CA ALA A 204 3.05 -6.69 -12.79
C ALA A 204 2.36 -5.78 -13.82
N LYS A 205 1.17 -6.17 -14.31
CA LYS A 205 0.35 -5.32 -15.20
C LYS A 205 -0.07 -4.02 -14.53
N LEU A 206 -0.46 -4.08 -13.24
CA LEU A 206 -0.79 -2.89 -12.45
C LEU A 206 0.43 -1.97 -12.29
N ALA A 207 1.61 -2.51 -11.99
CA ALA A 207 2.85 -1.75 -11.85
C ALA A 207 3.23 -1.04 -13.17
N ALA A 208 3.14 -1.75 -14.30
CA ALA A 208 3.37 -1.16 -15.62
C ALA A 208 2.38 -0.03 -15.94
N LYS A 209 1.09 -0.22 -15.61
CA LYS A 209 0.09 0.84 -15.77
C LYS A 209 0.36 2.03 -14.84
N ALA A 210 0.71 1.80 -13.58
CA ALA A 210 1.05 2.87 -12.64
C ALA A 210 2.27 3.67 -13.12
N LYS A 211 3.27 3.01 -13.70
CA LYS A 211 4.43 3.69 -14.32
C LYS A 211 4.02 4.54 -15.52
N GLN A 212 3.10 4.04 -16.35
CA GLN A 212 2.57 4.79 -17.50
C GLN A 212 1.75 6.00 -17.05
N ASP A 213 0.89 5.86 -16.04
CA ASP A 213 -0.06 6.88 -15.62
C ASP A 213 0.60 7.95 -14.73
N TYR A 214 1.55 7.56 -13.88
CA TYR A 214 2.11 8.41 -12.82
C TYR A 214 3.63 8.64 -12.94
N GLY A 215 4.31 7.97 -13.88
CA GLY A 215 5.77 8.06 -14.01
C GLY A 215 6.47 7.56 -12.77
N ASP A 216 7.41 8.36 -12.27
CA ASP A 216 8.20 8.05 -11.07
C ASP A 216 7.58 8.60 -9.77
N ALA A 217 6.37 9.18 -9.84
CA ALA A 217 5.71 9.68 -8.64
C ALA A 217 5.48 8.58 -7.60
N TYR A 218 5.72 8.90 -6.33
CA TYR A 218 5.45 8.08 -5.16
C TYR A 218 4.20 8.56 -4.41
N CYS A 219 4.31 9.68 -3.72
CA CYS A 219 3.22 10.32 -2.98
C CYS A 219 2.88 11.74 -3.47
N GLY A 220 3.72 12.28 -4.33
CA GLY A 220 3.56 13.63 -4.89
C GLY A 220 3.92 14.76 -3.92
N GLY A 221 3.81 15.98 -4.41
CA GLY A 221 3.93 17.18 -3.62
C GLY A 221 5.33 17.49 -3.06
N GLN A 222 5.36 18.45 -2.13
CA GLN A 222 6.61 18.91 -1.51
C GLN A 222 7.27 17.84 -0.62
N ILE A 223 6.47 16.96 0.00
CA ILE A 223 7.00 15.89 0.84
C ILE A 223 7.85 14.92 0.01
N GLU A 224 7.38 14.49 -1.16
CA GLU A 224 8.17 13.66 -2.06
C GLU A 224 9.42 14.38 -2.56
N ALA A 225 9.29 15.65 -2.98
CA ALA A 225 10.46 16.43 -3.41
C ALA A 225 11.53 16.54 -2.32
N SER A 226 11.11 16.71 -1.07
CA SER A 226 12.03 16.74 0.07
C SER A 226 12.66 15.37 0.36
N LEU A 227 11.91 14.29 0.19
CA LEU A 227 12.38 12.91 0.36
C LEU A 227 13.45 12.59 -0.71
N ARG A 228 13.16 12.84 -1.99
CA ARG A 228 14.12 12.67 -3.09
C ARG A 228 15.42 13.42 -2.81
N LYS A 229 15.32 14.68 -2.40
CA LYS A 229 16.51 15.50 -2.09
C LYS A 229 17.40 14.89 -1.01
N VAL A 230 16.85 14.28 0.04
CA VAL A 230 17.66 13.66 1.12
C VAL A 230 18.17 12.28 0.74
N LEU A 231 17.49 11.59 -0.18
CA LEU A 231 17.91 10.33 -0.76
C LEU A 231 18.98 10.51 -1.85
N GLY A 232 19.03 11.70 -2.49
CA GLY A 232 19.97 12.01 -3.58
C GLY A 232 19.48 11.53 -4.94
N ASP A 233 18.16 11.42 -5.07
CA ASP A 233 17.45 11.07 -6.30
C ASP A 233 16.98 12.32 -7.07
#